data_0a95bfc8dbe77f03775f79a6d22aa0d0
#
_entry.id   0a95bfc8dbe77f03775f79a6d22aa0d0
#
_cell.length_a   1.000
_cell.length_b   1.000
_cell.length_c   1.000
_cell.angle_alpha   90.00
_cell.angle_beta   90.00
_cell.angle_gamma   90.00
#
_symmetry.space_group_name_H-M   'P 1'
#
loop_
_entity.id
_entity.type
_entity.pdbx_description
1 polymer ?
#
loop_
_entity_poly.entity_id
_entity_poly.type
_entity_poly.pdbx_seq_one_letter_code
_entity_poly.pdbx_strand_id
1 'polypeptide(L)'
;MRRINKYLMKQLFTSTLLVGFVMTGVIWLFLSVRAVAHIVNRDVLVKTFLYLSILQVPNFLVHIIPISIFIATLFVYSRLNSDRELIVMRAAGLSPLSLAKPALLIAFVAMLLGYALTLYATPKSYQTFRNLQWDIRYSYTHILLKEGVFNIVSDKITVFIREHSGESELRGLLIHDSRNPEKPVTVIAEKG
;
A
#
# COMPACT_ATOMS: atom_id res chain seq x y z
N MET A 1 31.02 -28.61 -7.66
CA MET A 1 29.57 -28.32 -7.73
C MET A 1 29.05 -27.39 -6.61
N ARG A 2 29.34 -27.58 -5.32
CA ARG A 2 28.89 -26.72 -4.23
C ARG A 2 29.29 -25.22 -4.39
N ARG A 3 30.48 -24.91 -4.90
CA ARG A 3 30.97 -23.54 -5.04
C ARG A 3 30.22 -22.76 -6.14
N ILE A 4 29.95 -23.40 -7.27
CA ILE A 4 29.23 -22.77 -8.40
C ILE A 4 27.77 -22.48 -7.99
N ASN A 5 27.09 -23.42 -7.36
CA ASN A 5 25.72 -23.19 -6.87
C ASN A 5 25.68 -22.03 -5.83
N LYS A 6 26.67 -21.94 -4.94
CA LYS A 6 26.76 -20.85 -3.97
C LYS A 6 27.00 -19.48 -4.65
N TYR A 7 27.85 -19.47 -5.70
CA TYR A 7 28.12 -18.29 -6.51
C TYR A 7 26.84 -17.79 -7.21
N LEU A 8 26.15 -18.69 -7.94
CA LEU A 8 24.90 -18.37 -8.62
C LEU A 8 23.81 -17.93 -7.63
N MET A 9 23.68 -18.61 -6.49
CA MET A 9 22.71 -18.25 -5.47
C MET A 9 22.97 -16.87 -4.89
N LYS A 10 24.23 -16.54 -4.58
CA LYS A 10 24.62 -15.20 -4.09
C LYS A 10 24.27 -14.12 -5.11
N GLN A 11 24.63 -14.34 -6.38
CA GLN A 11 24.41 -13.37 -7.45
C GLN A 11 22.91 -13.15 -7.69
N LEU A 12 22.12 -14.22 -7.78
CA LEU A 12 20.67 -14.14 -7.93
C LEU A 12 20.01 -13.46 -6.73
N PHE A 13 20.40 -13.82 -5.52
CA PHE A 13 19.85 -13.23 -4.30
C PHE A 13 20.15 -11.73 -4.21
N THR A 14 21.40 -11.33 -4.45
CA THR A 14 21.80 -9.90 -4.43
C THR A 14 21.08 -9.12 -5.50
N SER A 15 20.96 -9.65 -6.73
CA SER A 15 20.23 -9.00 -7.81
C SER A 15 18.72 -8.91 -7.52
N THR A 16 18.12 -9.95 -6.93
CA THR A 16 16.71 -9.92 -6.53
C THR A 16 16.45 -8.86 -5.46
N LEU A 17 17.32 -8.76 -4.45
CA LEU A 17 17.20 -7.73 -3.42
C LEU A 17 17.35 -6.32 -4.01
N LEU A 18 18.33 -6.14 -4.89
CA LEU A 18 18.57 -4.83 -5.53
C LEU A 18 17.37 -4.41 -6.37
N VAL A 19 16.87 -5.28 -7.25
CA VAL A 19 15.70 -5.00 -8.09
C VAL A 19 14.46 -4.74 -7.21
N GLY A 20 14.25 -5.58 -6.19
CA GLY A 20 13.14 -5.42 -5.25
C GLY A 20 13.19 -4.12 -4.48
N PHE A 21 14.37 -3.73 -4.02
CA PHE A 21 14.57 -2.45 -3.33
C PHE A 21 14.28 -1.25 -4.23
N VAL A 22 14.81 -1.26 -5.46
CA VAL A 22 14.58 -0.19 -6.45
C VAL A 22 13.09 -0.10 -6.79
N MET A 23 12.43 -1.23 -7.07
CA MET A 23 11.00 -1.24 -7.38
C MET A 23 10.14 -0.74 -6.21
N THR A 24 10.46 -1.19 -4.99
CA THR A 24 9.78 -0.73 -3.79
C THR A 24 9.95 0.77 -3.60
N GLY A 25 11.17 1.29 -3.80
CA GLY A 25 11.46 2.71 -3.71
C GLY A 25 10.68 3.54 -4.73
N VAL A 26 10.62 3.11 -5.98
CA VAL A 26 9.86 3.79 -7.05
C VAL A 26 8.36 3.83 -6.73
N ILE A 27 7.79 2.69 -6.32
CA ILE A 27 6.37 2.63 -5.94
C ILE A 27 6.11 3.50 -4.72
N TRP A 28 6.98 3.47 -3.72
CA TRP A 28 6.85 4.29 -2.52
C TRP A 28 6.91 5.79 -2.85
N LEU A 29 7.85 6.22 -3.72
CA LEU A 29 7.92 7.61 -4.19
C LEU A 29 6.63 8.03 -4.91
N PHE A 30 6.12 7.19 -5.81
CA PHE A 30 4.89 7.48 -6.54
C PHE A 30 3.67 7.65 -5.61
N LEU A 31 3.57 6.81 -4.60
CA LEU A 31 2.53 6.92 -3.58
C LEU A 31 2.71 8.16 -2.70
N SER A 32 3.94 8.49 -2.35
CA SER A 32 4.26 9.67 -1.55
C SER A 32 3.86 10.96 -2.25
N VAL A 33 4.08 11.07 -3.56
CA VAL A 33 3.64 12.22 -4.35
C VAL A 33 2.12 12.37 -4.34
N ARG A 34 1.38 11.27 -4.51
CA ARG A 34 -0.10 11.30 -4.42
C ARG A 34 -0.60 11.74 -3.05
N ALA A 35 0.08 11.30 -2.01
CA ALA A 35 -0.32 11.58 -0.66
C ALA A 35 -0.03 13.03 -0.23
N VAL A 36 1.05 13.63 -0.73
CA VAL A 36 1.33 15.07 -0.53
C VAL A 36 0.16 15.93 -1.03
N ALA A 37 -0.44 15.58 -2.16
CA ALA A 37 -1.62 16.26 -2.68
C ALA A 37 -2.83 16.19 -1.72
N HIS A 38 -2.97 15.11 -0.96
CA HIS A 38 -4.02 14.95 0.04
C HIS A 38 -3.68 15.61 1.39
N ILE A 39 -2.40 15.69 1.77
CA ILE A 39 -1.95 16.33 3.02
C ILE A 39 -2.12 17.84 2.93
N VAL A 40 -1.72 18.45 1.82
CA VAL A 40 -1.82 19.93 1.60
C VAL A 40 -3.27 20.41 1.71
N ASN A 41 -4.23 19.55 1.40
CA ASN A 41 -5.66 19.91 1.43
C ASN A 41 -6.37 19.57 2.75
N ARG A 42 -5.74 18.87 3.73
CA ARG A 42 -6.46 18.29 4.87
C ARG A 42 -5.74 18.31 6.22
N ASP A 43 -4.70 19.06 6.44
CA ASP A 43 -3.98 19.18 7.74
C ASP A 43 -3.64 17.83 8.42
N VAL A 44 -3.45 16.76 7.65
CA VAL A 44 -3.09 15.45 8.20
C VAL A 44 -1.63 15.47 8.66
N LEU A 45 -1.39 15.16 9.93
CA LEU A 45 -0.05 15.11 10.50
C LEU A 45 0.88 14.17 9.69
N VAL A 46 2.07 14.63 9.37
CA VAL A 46 3.10 13.86 8.63
C VAL A 46 3.36 12.48 9.23
N LYS A 47 3.28 12.36 10.56
CA LYS A 47 3.42 11.07 11.28
C LYS A 47 2.35 10.05 10.87
N THR A 48 1.09 10.48 10.78
CA THR A 48 -0.03 9.63 10.38
C THR A 48 0.13 9.16 8.94
N PHE A 49 0.61 10.06 8.06
CA PHE A 49 0.92 9.71 6.68
C PHE A 49 2.02 8.65 6.57
N LEU A 50 3.15 8.83 7.27
CA LEU A 50 4.24 7.86 7.27
C LEU A 50 3.76 6.49 7.78
N TYR A 51 2.95 6.48 8.83
CA TYR A 51 2.39 5.25 9.38
C TYR A 51 1.47 4.54 8.37
N LEU A 52 0.57 5.26 7.70
CA LEU A 52 -0.30 4.74 6.65
C LEU A 52 0.51 4.20 5.46
N SER A 53 1.59 4.89 5.08
CA SER A 53 2.49 4.46 3.99
C SER A 53 3.20 3.15 4.32
N ILE A 54 3.70 3.00 5.55
CA ILE A 54 4.35 1.76 6.02
C ILE A 54 3.36 0.59 6.05
N LEU A 55 2.11 0.84 6.45
CA LEU A 55 1.06 -0.20 6.48
C LEU A 55 0.75 -0.77 5.09
N GLN A 56 1.00 -0.03 4.03
CA GLN A 56 0.77 -0.49 2.66
C GLN A 56 1.93 -1.33 2.10
N VAL A 57 3.12 -1.25 2.70
CA VAL A 57 4.33 -1.97 2.22
C VAL A 57 4.10 -3.46 2.03
N PRO A 58 3.49 -4.22 2.98
CA PRO A 58 3.27 -5.66 2.80
C PRO A 58 2.45 -5.99 1.55
N ASN A 59 1.43 -5.18 1.25
CA ASN A 59 0.56 -5.39 0.09
C ASN A 59 1.34 -5.24 -1.24
N PHE A 60 2.25 -4.27 -1.32
CA PHE A 60 3.09 -4.09 -2.52
C PHE A 60 4.15 -5.17 -2.65
N LEU A 61 4.75 -5.60 -1.53
CA LEU A 61 5.79 -6.64 -1.53
C LEU A 61 5.28 -7.95 -2.13
N VAL A 62 4.03 -8.32 -1.90
CA VAL A 62 3.41 -9.52 -2.50
C VAL A 62 3.54 -9.51 -4.04
N HIS A 63 3.39 -8.35 -4.67
CA HIS A 63 3.48 -8.19 -6.12
C HIS A 63 4.92 -7.95 -6.59
N ILE A 64 5.71 -7.21 -5.82
CA ILE A 64 7.09 -6.84 -6.18
C ILE A 64 8.01 -8.07 -6.14
N ILE A 65 7.88 -8.95 -5.14
CA ILE A 65 8.76 -10.09 -4.97
C ILE A 65 8.82 -10.99 -6.23
N PRO A 66 7.70 -11.49 -6.79
CA PRO A 66 7.76 -12.35 -7.97
C PRO A 66 8.30 -11.64 -9.21
N ILE A 67 7.96 -10.35 -9.39
CA ILE A 67 8.47 -9.54 -10.50
C ILE A 67 9.98 -9.34 -10.36
N SER A 68 10.46 -9.05 -9.16
CA SER A 68 11.90 -8.85 -8.88
C SER A 68 12.72 -10.11 -9.15
N ILE A 69 12.21 -11.28 -8.78
CA ILE A 69 12.88 -12.56 -9.06
C ILE A 69 12.94 -12.82 -10.55
N PHE A 70 11.86 -12.56 -11.26
CA PHE A 70 11.82 -12.75 -12.71
C PHE A 70 12.86 -11.86 -13.41
N ILE A 71 12.87 -10.56 -13.12
CA ILE A 71 13.81 -9.60 -13.70
C ILE A 71 15.26 -9.96 -13.30
N ALA A 72 15.51 -10.25 -12.02
CA ALA A 72 16.83 -10.60 -11.53
C ALA A 72 17.36 -11.89 -12.19
N THR A 73 16.49 -12.88 -12.37
CA THR A 73 16.84 -14.14 -13.02
C THR A 73 17.22 -13.90 -14.49
N LEU A 74 16.41 -13.16 -15.23
CA LEU A 74 16.71 -12.78 -16.61
C LEU A 74 18.04 -12.03 -16.69
N PHE A 75 18.25 -11.03 -15.85
CA PHE A 75 19.46 -10.23 -15.86
C PHE A 75 20.72 -11.06 -15.55
N VAL A 76 20.67 -11.87 -14.49
CA VAL A 76 21.83 -12.68 -14.08
C VAL A 76 22.19 -13.71 -15.14
N TYR A 77 21.22 -14.47 -15.67
CA TYR A 77 21.52 -15.48 -16.68
C TYR A 77 21.90 -14.88 -18.03
N SER A 78 21.32 -13.74 -18.41
CA SER A 78 21.73 -12.99 -19.60
C SER A 78 23.18 -12.54 -19.48
N ARG A 79 23.58 -11.97 -18.34
CA ARG A 79 24.94 -11.57 -18.05
C ARG A 79 25.92 -12.75 -18.11
N LEU A 80 25.61 -13.85 -17.41
CA LEU A 80 26.44 -15.06 -17.42
C LEU A 80 26.62 -15.64 -18.84
N ASN A 81 25.59 -15.49 -19.68
CA ASN A 81 25.66 -15.89 -21.06
C ASN A 81 26.56 -14.97 -21.89
N SER A 82 26.45 -13.65 -21.71
CA SER A 82 27.26 -12.63 -22.37
C SER A 82 28.73 -12.75 -21.99
N ASP A 83 29.02 -13.02 -20.71
CA ASP A 83 30.35 -13.21 -20.16
C ASP A 83 30.92 -14.63 -20.51
N ARG A 84 30.18 -15.43 -21.27
CA ARG A 84 30.47 -16.83 -21.64
C ARG A 84 30.65 -17.79 -20.46
N GLU A 85 30.41 -17.38 -19.24
CA GLU A 85 30.52 -18.22 -18.04
C GLU A 85 29.56 -19.41 -18.11
N LEU A 86 28.34 -19.21 -18.63
CA LEU A 86 27.37 -20.28 -18.79
C LEU A 86 27.85 -21.40 -19.75
N ILE A 87 28.55 -21.00 -20.81
CA ILE A 87 29.12 -21.95 -21.78
C ILE A 87 30.23 -22.79 -21.12
N VAL A 88 31.11 -22.16 -20.38
CA VAL A 88 32.19 -22.83 -19.64
C VAL A 88 31.62 -23.80 -18.61
N MET A 89 30.58 -23.41 -17.87
CA MET A 89 29.89 -24.27 -16.88
C MET A 89 29.28 -25.50 -17.55
N ARG A 90 28.68 -25.34 -18.75
CA ARG A 90 28.13 -26.45 -19.53
C ARG A 90 29.23 -27.38 -20.08
N ALA A 91 30.32 -26.83 -20.57
CA ALA A 91 31.49 -27.56 -21.03
C ALA A 91 32.13 -28.39 -19.89
N ALA A 92 32.05 -27.89 -18.64
CA ALA A 92 32.47 -28.63 -17.45
C ALA A 92 31.47 -29.73 -17.00
N GLY A 93 30.45 -30.06 -17.82
CA GLY A 93 29.52 -31.14 -17.57
C GLY A 93 28.32 -30.81 -16.70
N LEU A 94 28.04 -29.51 -16.44
CA LEU A 94 26.86 -29.10 -15.68
C LEU A 94 25.61 -29.17 -16.55
N SER A 95 24.60 -29.93 -16.09
CA SER A 95 23.30 -29.98 -16.77
C SER A 95 22.52 -28.68 -16.65
N PRO A 96 21.65 -28.35 -17.61
CA PRO A 96 20.78 -27.15 -17.52
C PRO A 96 19.94 -27.08 -16.24
N LEU A 97 19.43 -28.24 -15.79
CA LEU A 97 18.70 -28.37 -14.54
C LEU A 97 19.55 -28.03 -13.31
N SER A 98 20.83 -28.42 -13.32
CA SER A 98 21.76 -28.12 -12.23
C SER A 98 22.01 -26.60 -12.12
N LEU A 99 22.09 -25.93 -13.28
CA LEU A 99 22.24 -24.48 -13.33
C LEU A 99 20.96 -23.73 -12.92
N ALA A 100 19.78 -24.30 -13.19
CA ALA A 100 18.50 -23.72 -12.78
C ALA A 100 18.16 -23.90 -11.30
N LYS A 101 18.75 -24.90 -10.61
CA LYS A 101 18.47 -25.18 -9.19
C LYS A 101 18.55 -23.95 -8.26
N PRO A 102 19.57 -23.07 -8.34
CA PRO A 102 19.64 -21.90 -7.47
C PRO A 102 18.48 -20.95 -7.67
N ALA A 103 18.05 -20.72 -8.92
CA ALA A 103 16.92 -19.85 -9.22
C ALA A 103 15.60 -20.45 -8.73
N LEU A 104 15.39 -21.75 -8.92
CA LEU A 104 14.20 -22.46 -8.43
C LEU A 104 14.12 -22.43 -6.90
N LEU A 105 15.25 -22.55 -6.21
CA LEU A 105 15.29 -22.50 -4.75
C LEU A 105 14.94 -21.11 -4.24
N ILE A 106 15.47 -20.05 -4.84
CA ILE A 106 15.10 -18.66 -4.49
C ILE A 106 13.63 -18.42 -4.78
N ALA A 107 13.12 -18.87 -5.93
CA ALA A 107 11.71 -18.75 -6.28
C ALA A 107 10.81 -19.48 -5.28
N PHE A 108 11.21 -20.67 -4.82
CA PHE A 108 10.46 -21.43 -3.82
C PHE A 108 10.43 -20.72 -2.46
N VAL A 109 11.56 -20.20 -1.99
CA VAL A 109 11.61 -19.42 -0.73
C VAL A 109 10.75 -18.16 -0.85
N ALA A 110 10.82 -17.47 -1.97
CA ALA A 110 10.01 -16.29 -2.21
C ALA A 110 8.50 -16.58 -2.32
N MET A 111 8.14 -17.74 -2.87
CA MET A 111 6.75 -18.22 -2.86
C MET A 111 6.25 -18.40 -1.42
N LEU A 112 7.03 -19.03 -0.54
CA LEU A 112 6.67 -19.18 0.88
C LEU A 112 6.54 -17.84 1.58
N LEU A 113 7.47 -16.91 1.32
CA LEU A 113 7.38 -15.54 1.84
C LEU A 113 6.13 -14.81 1.33
N GLY A 114 5.82 -14.95 0.04
CA GLY A 114 4.61 -14.40 -0.56
C GLY A 114 3.33 -14.93 0.10
N TYR A 115 3.26 -16.23 0.36
CA TYR A 115 2.15 -16.83 1.10
C TYR A 115 2.05 -16.27 2.53
N ALA A 116 3.17 -16.20 3.25
CA ALA A 116 3.19 -15.63 4.60
C ALA A 116 2.71 -14.16 4.61
N LEU A 117 3.16 -13.36 3.65
CA LEU A 117 2.72 -11.97 3.51
C LEU A 117 1.22 -11.88 3.21
N THR A 118 0.71 -12.71 2.29
CA THR A 118 -0.71 -12.69 1.86
C THR A 118 -1.63 -13.17 2.96
N LEU A 119 -1.26 -14.20 3.72
CA LEU A 119 -2.12 -14.80 4.74
C LEU A 119 -2.09 -14.06 6.07
N TYR A 120 -0.96 -13.47 6.45
CA TYR A 120 -0.79 -12.88 7.78
C TYR A 120 -0.54 -11.36 7.74
N ALA A 121 0.43 -10.90 6.97
CA ALA A 121 0.83 -9.50 7.02
C ALA A 121 -0.18 -8.58 6.30
N THR A 122 -0.62 -8.93 5.12
CA THR A 122 -1.56 -8.12 4.32
C THR A 122 -2.90 -7.92 5.02
N PRO A 123 -3.62 -8.95 5.57
CA PRO A 123 -4.90 -8.74 6.22
C PRO A 123 -4.78 -7.90 7.50
N LYS A 124 -3.72 -8.12 8.32
CA LYS A 124 -3.47 -7.29 9.51
C LYS A 124 -3.23 -5.82 9.15
N SER A 125 -2.35 -5.59 8.18
CA SER A 125 -2.04 -4.23 7.73
C SER A 125 -3.26 -3.54 7.13
N TYR A 126 -4.08 -4.25 6.35
CA TYR A 126 -5.29 -3.71 5.75
C TYR A 126 -6.37 -3.37 6.78
N GLN A 127 -6.58 -4.21 7.79
CA GLN A 127 -7.51 -3.92 8.89
C GLN A 127 -7.09 -2.66 9.66
N THR A 128 -5.81 -2.57 10.04
CA THR A 128 -5.29 -1.39 10.76
C THR A 128 -5.37 -0.13 9.89
N PHE A 129 -5.03 -0.23 8.61
CA PHE A 129 -5.15 0.87 7.64
C PHE A 129 -6.60 1.35 7.53
N ARG A 130 -7.55 0.44 7.42
CA ARG A 130 -8.99 0.74 7.30
C ARG A 130 -9.53 1.41 8.57
N ASN A 131 -9.20 0.88 9.74
CA ASN A 131 -9.62 1.46 11.02
C ASN A 131 -9.09 2.90 11.15
N LEU A 132 -7.80 3.11 10.86
CA LEU A 132 -7.21 4.45 10.93
C LEU A 132 -7.83 5.42 9.91
N GLN A 133 -8.17 4.96 8.70
CA GLN A 133 -8.91 5.77 7.74
C GLN A 133 -10.30 6.15 8.25
N TRP A 134 -10.99 5.24 8.94
CA TRP A 134 -12.27 5.52 9.56
C TRP A 134 -12.14 6.56 10.67
N ASP A 135 -11.17 6.40 11.57
CA ASP A 135 -10.92 7.34 12.66
C ASP A 135 -10.61 8.76 12.14
N ILE A 136 -9.74 8.84 11.12
CA ILE A 136 -9.45 10.11 10.45
C ILE A 136 -10.73 10.71 9.85
N ARG A 137 -11.53 9.92 9.16
CA ARG A 137 -12.75 10.39 8.50
C ARG A 137 -13.79 10.87 9.50
N TYR A 138 -13.95 10.16 10.62
CA TYR A 138 -14.86 10.54 11.69
C TYR A 138 -14.38 11.81 12.40
N SER A 139 -13.12 11.89 12.80
CA SER A 139 -12.57 13.08 13.47
C SER A 139 -12.70 14.34 12.62
N TYR A 140 -12.53 14.25 11.31
CA TYR A 140 -12.70 15.40 10.41
C TYR A 140 -14.17 15.77 10.19
N THR A 141 -15.11 14.84 10.26
CA THR A 141 -16.53 15.15 10.12
C THR A 141 -17.02 15.98 11.31
N HIS A 142 -16.53 15.72 12.52
CA HIS A 142 -16.85 16.51 13.70
C HIS A 142 -16.24 17.93 13.65
N ILE A 143 -15.04 18.10 13.09
CA ILE A 143 -14.34 19.39 13.02
C ILE A 143 -14.90 20.27 11.89
N LEU A 144 -15.45 19.69 10.83
CA LEU A 144 -16.00 20.44 9.69
C LEU A 144 -17.40 21.03 9.96
N LEU A 145 -18.10 20.54 10.96
CA LEU A 145 -19.41 21.06 11.33
C LEU A 145 -19.24 22.22 12.33
N LYS A 146 -19.08 23.44 11.82
CA LYS A 146 -19.00 24.65 12.63
C LYS A 146 -20.35 24.95 13.27
N GLU A 147 -20.33 25.26 14.57
CA GLU A 147 -21.50 25.70 15.34
C GLU A 147 -22.07 27.02 14.82
N GLY A 148 -23.38 27.13 14.79
CA GLY A 148 -24.06 28.37 14.43
C GLY A 148 -24.00 28.76 12.95
N VAL A 149 -23.45 27.88 12.08
CA VAL A 149 -23.27 28.13 10.65
C VAL A 149 -23.91 27.02 9.83
N PHE A 150 -24.45 27.36 8.67
CA PHE A 150 -24.92 26.36 7.70
C PHE A 150 -23.71 25.68 7.04
N ASN A 151 -23.53 24.40 7.33
CA ASN A 151 -22.45 23.58 6.77
C ASN A 151 -22.98 22.85 5.54
N ILE A 152 -22.39 23.12 4.38
CA ILE A 152 -22.71 22.41 3.14
C ILE A 152 -21.87 21.11 3.12
N VAL A 153 -22.51 19.98 3.46
CA VAL A 153 -21.85 18.66 3.49
C VAL A 153 -21.72 18.07 2.09
N SER A 154 -22.65 18.42 1.21
CA SER A 154 -22.66 18.05 -0.22
C SER A 154 -23.44 19.11 -0.99
N ASP A 155 -23.27 19.15 -2.32
CA ASP A 155 -23.96 20.13 -3.20
C ASP A 155 -25.50 20.20 -2.98
N LYS A 156 -26.07 19.18 -2.31
CA LYS A 156 -27.52 19.04 -2.10
C LYS A 156 -27.93 18.77 -0.65
N ILE A 157 -27.00 18.79 0.30
CA ILE A 157 -27.27 18.57 1.72
C ILE A 157 -26.62 19.67 2.54
N THR A 158 -27.45 20.42 3.25
CA THR A 158 -27.01 21.46 4.18
C THR A 158 -27.38 21.04 5.61
N VAL A 159 -26.40 21.13 6.51
CA VAL A 159 -26.56 20.79 7.92
C VAL A 159 -26.27 22.03 8.76
N PHE A 160 -27.17 22.37 9.65
CA PHE A 160 -27.00 23.42 10.65
C PHE A 160 -26.99 22.78 12.04
N ILE A 161 -26.04 23.17 12.88
CA ILE A 161 -25.90 22.71 14.26
C ILE A 161 -25.89 23.95 15.14
N ARG A 162 -26.75 23.97 16.17
CA ARG A 162 -26.84 25.12 17.10
C ARG A 162 -25.69 25.08 18.10
N GLU A 163 -25.43 23.94 18.71
CA GLU A 163 -24.47 23.80 19.80
C GLU A 163 -23.93 22.38 19.91
N HIS A 164 -22.62 22.25 20.21
CA HIS A 164 -21.99 20.98 20.57
C HIS A 164 -22.03 20.80 22.08
N SER A 165 -22.66 19.76 22.57
CA SER A 165 -22.72 19.43 23.99
C SER A 165 -21.90 18.16 24.26
N GLY A 166 -20.57 18.31 24.49
CA GLY A 166 -19.65 17.17 24.71
C GLY A 166 -19.10 16.54 23.42
N GLU A 167 -18.39 15.44 23.57
CA GLU A 167 -17.69 14.76 22.45
C GLU A 167 -18.62 14.03 21.45
N SER A 168 -19.91 13.84 21.75
CA SER A 168 -20.82 13.00 20.92
C SER A 168 -22.26 13.49 20.85
N GLU A 169 -22.65 14.57 21.51
CA GLU A 169 -24.05 15.06 21.46
C GLU A 169 -24.16 16.39 20.68
N LEU A 170 -24.99 16.37 19.64
CA LEU A 170 -25.34 17.55 18.86
C LEU A 170 -26.73 18.06 19.30
N ARG A 171 -26.85 19.36 19.58
CA ARG A 171 -28.12 19.99 19.92
C ARG A 171 -28.57 20.96 18.84
N GLY A 172 -29.88 20.90 18.53
CA GLY A 172 -30.49 21.79 17.54
C GLY A 172 -30.00 21.48 16.12
N LEU A 173 -30.17 20.25 15.68
CA LEU A 173 -29.76 19.78 14.35
C LEU A 173 -30.86 20.10 13.33
N LEU A 174 -30.49 20.77 12.23
CA LEU A 174 -31.34 20.95 11.06
C LEU A 174 -30.61 20.38 9.84
N ILE A 175 -31.25 19.42 9.20
CA ILE A 175 -30.74 18.80 7.96
C ILE A 175 -31.71 19.14 6.83
N HIS A 176 -31.20 19.83 5.82
CA HIS A 176 -31.94 20.12 4.60
C HIS A 176 -31.41 19.28 3.45
N ASP A 177 -32.24 18.37 2.93
CA ASP A 177 -31.92 17.51 1.79
C ASP A 177 -32.67 17.97 0.54
N SER A 178 -31.93 18.52 -0.43
CA SER A 178 -32.42 18.99 -1.72
C SER A 178 -32.00 18.06 -2.89
N ARG A 179 -31.75 16.76 -2.62
CA ARG A 179 -31.43 15.80 -3.69
C ARG A 179 -32.57 15.65 -4.69
N ASN A 180 -33.79 15.80 -4.20
CA ASN A 180 -34.98 15.81 -5.06
C ASN A 180 -35.53 17.26 -5.11
N PRO A 181 -35.31 17.97 -6.25
CA PRO A 181 -35.73 19.39 -6.35
C PRO A 181 -37.24 19.60 -6.23
N GLU A 182 -38.05 18.58 -6.56
CA GLU A 182 -39.52 18.67 -6.49
C GLU A 182 -40.07 18.43 -5.07
N LYS A 183 -39.28 17.79 -4.18
CA LYS A 183 -39.69 17.51 -2.80
C LYS A 183 -38.46 17.63 -1.86
N PRO A 184 -38.02 18.86 -1.53
CA PRO A 184 -36.99 19.05 -0.54
C PRO A 184 -37.49 18.61 0.84
N VAL A 185 -36.69 17.87 1.58
CA VAL A 185 -37.03 17.39 2.93
C VAL A 185 -36.15 18.14 3.94
N THR A 186 -36.77 18.73 4.95
CA THR A 186 -36.06 19.35 6.08
C THR A 186 -36.40 18.57 7.35
N VAL A 187 -35.38 18.02 7.99
CA VAL A 187 -35.49 17.32 9.26
C VAL A 187 -34.92 18.20 10.36
N ILE A 188 -35.67 18.40 11.42
CA ILE A 188 -35.23 19.13 12.61
C ILE A 188 -35.24 18.15 13.78
N ALA A 189 -34.09 18.03 14.47
CA ALA A 189 -33.94 17.23 15.65
C ALA A 189 -33.40 18.07 16.81
N GLU A 190 -33.96 17.88 17.98
CA GLU A 190 -33.54 18.63 19.20
C GLU A 190 -32.23 18.06 19.75
N LYS A 191 -32.00 16.76 19.54
CA LYS A 191 -30.77 16.02 19.89
C LYS A 191 -30.45 14.99 18.81
N GLY A 192 -29.16 14.80 18.53
CA GLY A 192 -28.62 13.81 17.61
C GLY A 192 -27.25 13.33 18.05
#